data_e714a39fe982e984776c695e22c051cd
#
_entry.id   e714a39fe982e984776c695e22c051cd
#
_cell.length_a   1.000
_cell.length_b   1.000
_cell.length_c   1.000
_cell.angle_alpha   90.00
_cell.angle_beta   90.00
_cell.angle_gamma   90.00
#
_symmetry.space_group_name_H-M   'P 1'
#
loop_
_entity.id
_entity.type
_entity.pdbx_description
1 polymer ?
#
loop_
_entity_poly.entity_id
_entity_poly.type
_entity_poly.pdbx_seq_one_letter_code
_entity_poly.pdbx_strand_id
1 'polypeptide(L)'
;MSASLVGSEMCIRDRARTGYTFGKEESGKVVYIRATKGVLLATGGFSQNVKMRMSHDPRLTAAFSSTNQPGATGETIQQAQEIGANTIQMDWIQLGPWTSPDEQGFGVAPLFVESAVGYGPMIDPATGKRFVKETGNRKVRADAIVAIGHPCLIYTSAVNAKANIIGKNMTDELYKHAREAGVVKEYPTLKAMADDLKIPFDQLKKTNDDFNSYMKAKKDPEFDCMIFDNAVPNEEGPFLAVRLWPRVHHCMGGLEINNKAEVLSCRGEPIKGLYAAGEVTGGVHGMVRLGTVAVADCMIFGRTAARTALAFKGC
;
A
#
# COMPACT_ATOMS: atom_id res chain seq x y z
N MET A 1 31.07 14.24 8.17
CA MET A 1 30.27 13.04 8.55
C MET A 1 30.83 11.83 7.83
N SER A 2 31.15 10.77 8.52
CA SER A 2 31.45 9.48 7.91
C SER A 2 30.14 8.71 7.85
N ALA A 3 29.60 8.50 6.66
CA ALA A 3 28.46 7.61 6.48
C ALA A 3 29.01 6.21 6.23
N SER A 4 28.64 5.26 7.08
CA SER A 4 28.89 3.85 6.83
C SER A 4 27.71 3.30 6.05
N LEU A 5 27.90 3.01 4.76
CA LEU A 5 26.93 2.27 3.97
C LEU A 5 27.15 0.77 4.25
N VAL A 6 26.49 0.28 5.27
CA VAL A 6 26.44 -1.16 5.54
C VAL A 6 25.22 -1.72 4.86
N GLY A 7 25.45 -2.47 3.77
CA GLY A 7 24.57 -3.53 3.31
C GLY A 7 23.17 -3.16 2.82
N SER A 8 22.80 -1.89 2.77
CA SER A 8 21.50 -1.52 2.26
C SER A 8 21.57 -1.37 0.75
N GLU A 9 21.08 -2.33 0.04
CA GLU A 9 20.37 -2.16 -1.20
C GLU A 9 20.93 -1.21 -2.24
N MET A 10 22.03 -1.55 -2.74
CA MET A 10 22.25 -1.17 -4.13
C MET A 10 21.36 -2.05 -5.00
N CYS A 11 20.30 -1.43 -5.50
CA CYS A 11 19.45 -1.82 -6.63
C CYS A 11 19.20 -3.32 -6.91
N ILE A 12 17.95 -3.65 -7.21
CA ILE A 12 17.52 -4.90 -7.88
C ILE A 12 18.47 -5.34 -9.02
N ARG A 13 19.10 -4.41 -9.73
CA ARG A 13 20.14 -4.68 -10.74
C ARG A 13 21.40 -5.33 -10.18
N ASP A 14 21.89 -4.89 -9.02
CA ASP A 14 23.08 -5.48 -8.42
C ASP A 14 22.77 -6.85 -7.81
N ARG A 15 21.56 -7.06 -7.33
CA ARG A 15 21.09 -8.38 -6.87
C ARG A 15 21.11 -9.40 -8.01
N ALA A 16 20.58 -9.05 -9.19
CA ALA A 16 20.59 -9.91 -10.36
C ALA A 16 22.02 -10.20 -10.85
N ARG A 17 22.94 -9.25 -10.68
CA ARG A 17 24.34 -9.34 -11.12
C ARG A 17 25.25 -10.01 -10.11
N THR A 18 25.02 -9.83 -8.81
CA THR A 18 25.87 -10.32 -7.73
C THR A 18 25.34 -11.57 -7.03
N GLY A 19 24.11 -11.98 -7.30
CA GLY A 19 23.46 -13.11 -6.61
C GLY A 19 23.10 -12.83 -5.16
N TYR A 20 23.10 -11.56 -4.72
CA TYR A 20 22.81 -11.17 -3.34
C TYR A 20 21.43 -11.66 -2.90
N THR A 21 21.32 -12.24 -1.72
CA THR A 21 20.07 -12.68 -1.12
C THR A 21 19.86 -11.96 0.22
N PHE A 22 18.69 -11.32 0.39
CA PHE A 22 18.34 -10.65 1.64
C PHE A 22 18.48 -11.56 2.85
N GLY A 23 18.98 -10.99 3.96
CA GLY A 23 19.14 -11.69 5.23
C GLY A 23 20.34 -12.64 5.30
N LYS A 24 21.20 -12.65 4.29
CA LYS A 24 22.53 -13.25 4.40
C LYS A 24 23.53 -12.17 4.78
N GLU A 25 24.19 -12.35 5.93
CA GLU A 25 25.40 -11.61 6.26
C GLU A 25 26.48 -11.97 5.23
N GLU A 26 26.91 -10.99 4.45
CA GLU A 26 28.09 -11.16 3.60
C GLU A 26 29.31 -10.65 4.36
N SER A 27 30.34 -11.47 4.42
CA SER A 27 31.66 -11.06 4.90
C SER A 27 32.28 -10.12 3.87
N GLY A 28 32.05 -8.83 4.02
CA GLY A 28 32.60 -7.79 3.18
C GLY A 28 33.68 -6.97 3.88
N LYS A 29 34.52 -6.29 3.10
CA LYS A 29 35.45 -5.28 3.63
C LYS A 29 34.67 -4.01 3.95
N VAL A 30 34.76 -3.50 5.17
CA VAL A 30 34.22 -2.19 5.53
C VAL A 30 34.97 -1.10 4.77
N VAL A 31 34.21 -0.26 4.08
CA VAL A 31 34.73 0.89 3.32
C VAL A 31 34.10 2.16 3.87
N TYR A 32 34.94 3.15 4.19
CA TYR A 32 34.51 4.47 4.62
C TYR A 32 34.56 5.44 3.43
N ILE A 33 33.41 6.06 3.12
CA ILE A 33 33.28 7.02 2.02
C ILE A 33 33.03 8.41 2.63
N ARG A 34 33.92 9.37 2.32
CA ARG A 34 33.73 10.77 2.69
C ARG A 34 33.01 11.51 1.55
N ALA A 35 31.77 11.92 1.79
CA ALA A 35 31.00 12.75 0.87
C ALA A 35 31.39 14.24 1.06
N THR A 36 31.80 14.92 -0.02
CA THR A 36 32.22 16.34 0.04
C THR A 36 31.05 17.32 -0.02
N LYS A 37 29.89 16.90 -0.55
CA LYS A 37 28.69 17.73 -0.69
C LYS A 37 27.54 17.28 0.22
N GLY A 38 27.62 16.08 0.75
CA GLY A 38 26.62 15.52 1.64
C GLY A 38 26.11 14.16 1.21
N VAL A 39 25.18 13.63 1.98
CA VAL A 39 24.54 12.31 1.80
C VAL A 39 23.07 12.52 1.61
N LEU A 40 22.49 11.92 0.57
CA LEU A 40 21.05 11.87 0.35
C LEU A 40 20.52 10.49 0.76
N LEU A 41 19.62 10.46 1.72
CA LEU A 41 18.89 9.27 2.13
C LEU A 41 17.62 9.11 1.27
N ALA A 42 17.55 8.01 0.50
CA ALA A 42 16.42 7.69 -0.37
C ALA A 42 16.10 6.18 -0.27
N THR A 43 16.11 5.66 0.96
CA THR A 43 16.12 4.21 1.27
C THR A 43 14.72 3.63 1.47
N GLY A 44 13.68 4.43 1.33
CA GLY A 44 12.31 4.00 1.60
C GLY A 44 11.94 3.99 3.09
N GLY A 45 10.76 3.46 3.38
CA GLY A 45 10.21 3.42 4.73
C GLY A 45 10.59 2.16 5.52
N PHE A 46 9.76 1.82 6.51
CA PHE A 46 10.01 0.71 7.47
C PHE A 46 8.91 -0.36 7.47
N SER A 47 8.16 -0.47 6.38
CA SER A 47 6.98 -1.36 6.29
C SER A 47 7.30 -2.85 6.48
N GLN A 48 8.53 -3.30 6.23
CA GLN A 48 8.99 -4.69 6.44
C GLN A 48 9.54 -4.94 7.85
N ASN A 49 9.80 -3.89 8.64
CA ASN A 49 10.30 -4.03 9.99
C ASN A 49 9.14 -4.18 10.99
N VAL A 50 8.76 -5.44 11.26
CA VAL A 50 7.64 -5.75 12.17
C VAL A 50 7.85 -5.13 13.55
N LYS A 51 9.06 -5.19 14.10
CA LYS A 51 9.38 -4.63 15.42
C LYS A 51 9.19 -3.12 15.44
N MET A 52 9.68 -2.42 14.40
CA MET A 52 9.54 -0.98 14.28
C MET A 52 8.08 -0.55 14.05
N ARG A 53 7.33 -1.28 13.20
CA ARG A 53 5.89 -1.04 13.03
C ARG A 53 5.13 -1.15 14.34
N MET A 54 5.36 -2.25 15.08
CA MET A 54 4.68 -2.52 16.34
C MET A 54 5.02 -1.51 17.44
N SER A 55 6.21 -0.91 17.43
CA SER A 55 6.55 0.15 18.38
C SER A 55 5.74 1.45 18.15
N HIS A 56 5.21 1.64 16.94
CA HIS A 56 4.41 2.81 16.58
C HIS A 56 2.91 2.49 16.45
N ASP A 57 2.55 1.29 15.99
CA ASP A 57 1.18 0.76 15.99
C ASP A 57 1.20 -0.73 16.39
N PRO A 58 0.89 -1.05 17.66
CA PRO A 58 0.93 -2.42 18.18
C PRO A 58 0.02 -3.42 17.45
N ARG A 59 -0.97 -2.95 16.68
CA ARG A 59 -1.86 -3.81 15.88
C ARG A 59 -1.15 -4.43 14.69
N LEU A 60 -0.08 -3.76 14.17
CA LEU A 60 0.63 -4.15 12.94
C LEU A 60 1.68 -5.25 13.20
N THR A 61 1.22 -6.38 13.71
CA THR A 61 2.02 -7.55 14.02
C THR A 61 2.54 -8.26 12.76
N ALA A 62 3.26 -9.38 12.93
CA ALA A 62 3.70 -10.24 11.83
C ALA A 62 2.54 -10.83 11.00
N ALA A 63 1.30 -10.80 11.49
CA ALA A 63 0.11 -11.19 10.74
C ALA A 63 -0.18 -10.28 9.54
N PHE A 64 0.34 -9.04 9.56
CA PHE A 64 0.28 -8.13 8.42
C PHE A 64 1.58 -8.21 7.62
N SER A 65 1.52 -8.75 6.42
CA SER A 65 2.63 -8.67 5.46
C SER A 65 2.74 -7.26 4.87
N SER A 66 3.71 -7.02 4.00
CA SER A 66 3.88 -5.72 3.32
C SER A 66 3.81 -5.88 1.81
N THR A 67 3.37 -4.82 1.13
CA THR A 67 3.42 -4.70 -0.33
C THR A 67 4.78 -4.26 -0.84
N ASN A 68 5.66 -3.79 0.07
CA ASN A 68 6.96 -3.25 -0.28
C ASN A 68 8.00 -4.36 -0.41
N GLN A 69 9.09 -4.02 -1.09
CA GLN A 69 10.25 -4.88 -1.22
C GLN A 69 10.90 -5.16 0.15
N PRO A 70 11.61 -6.31 0.32
CA PRO A 70 12.14 -6.74 1.62
C PRO A 70 13.08 -5.76 2.34
N GLY A 71 13.74 -4.86 1.61
CA GLY A 71 14.65 -3.88 2.18
C GLY A 71 13.98 -2.63 2.78
N ALA A 72 12.67 -2.52 2.79
CA ALA A 72 11.97 -1.44 3.47
C ALA A 72 12.00 -1.65 5.00
N THR A 73 13.20 -1.68 5.58
CA THR A 73 13.48 -2.07 6.97
C THR A 73 13.59 -0.89 7.94
N GLY A 74 13.71 0.33 7.42
CA GLY A 74 13.88 1.53 8.25
C GLY A 74 15.24 1.67 8.93
N GLU A 75 16.22 0.83 8.60
CA GLU A 75 17.58 0.90 9.20
C GLU A 75 18.22 2.27 9.06
N THR A 76 18.09 2.90 7.88
CA THR A 76 18.64 4.22 7.63
C THR A 76 17.97 5.31 8.47
N ILE A 77 16.68 5.16 8.78
CA ILE A 77 15.98 6.06 9.72
C ILE A 77 16.60 5.93 11.11
N GLN A 78 16.82 4.69 11.59
CA GLN A 78 17.44 4.44 12.90
C GLN A 78 18.87 5.00 12.96
N GLN A 79 19.68 4.76 11.92
CA GLN A 79 21.04 5.31 11.83
C GLN A 79 21.06 6.84 11.82
N ALA A 80 20.09 7.48 11.15
CA ALA A 80 19.96 8.92 11.20
C ALA A 80 19.56 9.42 12.58
N GLN A 81 18.69 8.71 13.31
CA GLN A 81 18.34 9.03 14.70
C GLN A 81 19.56 8.93 15.62
N GLU A 82 20.46 7.96 15.44
CA GLU A 82 21.69 7.82 16.22
C GLU A 82 22.61 9.05 16.14
N ILE A 83 22.56 9.79 15.03
CA ILE A 83 23.28 11.06 14.86
C ILE A 83 22.43 12.30 15.16
N GLY A 84 21.26 12.11 15.78
CA GLY A 84 20.41 13.17 16.31
C GLY A 84 19.34 13.67 15.33
N ALA A 85 19.03 12.96 14.25
CA ALA A 85 17.93 13.30 13.36
C ALA A 85 16.58 13.14 14.06
N ASN A 86 15.67 14.07 13.81
CA ASN A 86 14.28 13.98 14.27
C ASN A 86 13.44 13.15 13.32
N THR A 87 12.41 12.48 13.87
CA THR A 87 11.39 11.76 13.12
C THR A 87 10.01 12.27 13.51
N ILE A 88 9.09 12.28 12.55
CA ILE A 88 7.71 12.74 12.77
C ILE A 88 6.73 11.75 12.17
N GLN A 89 5.50 11.71 12.72
CA GLN A 89 4.35 10.94 12.22
C GLN A 89 4.63 9.43 12.05
N MET A 90 5.50 8.87 12.88
CA MET A 90 5.92 7.46 12.78
C MET A 90 4.78 6.46 12.97
N ASP A 91 3.71 6.85 13.66
CA ASP A 91 2.46 6.11 13.85
C ASP A 91 1.52 6.16 12.63
N TRP A 92 1.83 7.00 11.63
CA TRP A 92 1.04 7.09 10.41
C TRP A 92 1.52 6.06 9.39
N ILE A 93 0.97 4.86 9.51
CA ILE A 93 1.29 3.72 8.66
C ILE A 93 0.06 3.36 7.83
N GLN A 94 0.17 3.43 6.51
CA GLN A 94 -0.93 3.15 5.59
C GLN A 94 -1.03 1.66 5.29
N LEU A 95 -2.22 1.12 5.49
CA LEU A 95 -2.60 -0.19 4.99
C LEU A 95 -3.23 -0.09 3.59
N GLY A 96 -2.95 -1.06 2.74
CA GLY A 96 -3.58 -1.21 1.42
C GLY A 96 -4.83 -2.08 1.50
N PRO A 97 -6.05 -1.50 1.43
CA PRO A 97 -7.30 -2.25 1.62
C PRO A 97 -7.69 -3.14 0.42
N TRP A 98 -6.88 -3.13 -0.63
CA TRP A 98 -7.12 -3.80 -1.91
C TRP A 98 -6.17 -4.99 -2.15
N THR A 99 -5.35 -5.36 -1.18
CA THR A 99 -4.50 -6.55 -1.30
C THR A 99 -5.27 -7.82 -0.99
N SER A 100 -4.86 -8.94 -1.61
CA SER A 100 -5.48 -10.25 -1.39
C SER A 100 -4.60 -11.13 -0.51
N PRO A 101 -5.19 -11.93 0.39
CA PRO A 101 -4.47 -12.97 1.11
C PRO A 101 -4.03 -14.12 0.20
N ASP A 102 -4.60 -14.23 -1.00
CA ASP A 102 -4.39 -15.33 -1.94
C ASP A 102 -3.16 -15.12 -2.85
N GLU A 103 -2.40 -14.04 -2.64
CA GLU A 103 -1.16 -13.73 -3.38
C GLU A 103 -0.10 -13.10 -2.46
N GLN A 104 1.08 -12.78 -2.98
CA GLN A 104 2.18 -12.19 -2.22
C GLN A 104 2.51 -10.76 -2.70
N GLY A 105 3.14 -9.96 -1.83
CA GLY A 105 3.61 -8.62 -2.14
C GLY A 105 2.48 -7.65 -2.51
N PHE A 106 2.67 -6.85 -3.56
CA PHE A 106 1.62 -5.97 -4.09
C PHE A 106 0.56 -6.77 -4.82
N GLY A 107 0.97 -7.75 -5.63
CA GLY A 107 0.09 -8.65 -6.36
C GLY A 107 -0.67 -8.00 -7.52
N VAL A 108 -1.69 -8.70 -8.00
CA VAL A 108 -2.59 -8.25 -9.09
C VAL A 108 -3.98 -7.86 -8.62
N ALA A 109 -4.40 -8.28 -7.42
CA ALA A 109 -5.69 -7.90 -6.83
C ALA A 109 -5.95 -6.39 -6.82
N PRO A 110 -4.97 -5.51 -6.50
CA PRO A 110 -5.18 -4.07 -6.50
C PRO A 110 -5.71 -3.52 -7.82
N LEU A 111 -5.29 -4.09 -8.95
CA LEU A 111 -5.72 -3.64 -10.28
C LEU A 111 -7.20 -3.95 -10.53
N PHE A 112 -7.68 -5.08 -10.03
CA PHE A 112 -9.09 -5.45 -10.08
C PHE A 112 -9.91 -4.62 -9.08
N VAL A 113 -9.48 -4.59 -7.82
CA VAL A 113 -10.24 -4.06 -6.68
C VAL A 113 -10.45 -2.55 -6.75
N GLU A 114 -9.39 -1.77 -7.07
CA GLU A 114 -9.50 -0.31 -7.20
C GLU A 114 -10.44 0.10 -8.34
N SER A 115 -10.69 -0.80 -9.29
CA SER A 115 -11.64 -0.58 -10.38
C SER A 115 -13.02 -1.18 -10.09
N ALA A 116 -13.12 -2.19 -9.20
CA ALA A 116 -14.39 -2.84 -8.86
C ALA A 116 -15.25 -2.01 -7.88
N VAL A 117 -14.62 -1.11 -7.10
CA VAL A 117 -15.33 -0.21 -6.20
C VAL A 117 -16.30 0.68 -7.00
N GLY A 118 -17.56 0.77 -6.57
CA GLY A 118 -18.62 1.46 -7.31
C GLY A 118 -19.36 0.60 -8.35
N TYR A 119 -18.87 -0.62 -8.64
CA TYR A 119 -19.53 -1.59 -9.51
C TYR A 119 -20.04 -2.84 -8.77
N GLY A 120 -19.65 -3.00 -7.52
CA GLY A 120 -20.08 -4.12 -6.68
C GLY A 120 -19.82 -3.86 -5.20
N PRO A 121 -20.51 -4.58 -4.32
CA PRO A 121 -20.41 -4.38 -2.88
C PRO A 121 -19.16 -5.05 -2.30
N MET A 122 -18.65 -4.47 -1.22
CA MET A 122 -17.69 -5.10 -0.31
C MET A 122 -18.43 -5.66 0.89
N ILE A 123 -18.31 -6.96 1.12
CA ILE A 123 -19.08 -7.66 2.16
C ILE A 123 -18.16 -8.38 3.16
N ASP A 124 -18.69 -8.52 4.36
CA ASP A 124 -18.19 -9.45 5.36
C ASP A 124 -18.75 -10.86 5.04
N PRO A 125 -17.90 -11.86 4.69
CA PRO A 125 -18.37 -13.21 4.38
C PRO A 125 -19.09 -13.90 5.53
N ALA A 126 -18.75 -13.60 6.78
CA ALA A 126 -19.40 -14.22 7.93
C ALA A 126 -20.88 -13.83 8.05
N THR A 127 -21.24 -12.64 7.60
CA THR A 127 -22.60 -12.11 7.72
C THR A 127 -23.32 -11.95 6.40
N GLY A 128 -22.61 -11.88 5.27
CA GLY A 128 -23.15 -11.57 3.95
C GLY A 128 -23.56 -10.09 3.78
N LYS A 129 -23.20 -9.20 4.72
CA LYS A 129 -23.58 -7.79 4.73
C LYS A 129 -22.43 -6.90 4.28
N ARG A 130 -22.78 -5.75 3.71
CA ARG A 130 -21.85 -4.63 3.56
C ARG A 130 -21.47 -4.09 4.95
N PHE A 131 -20.29 -3.50 5.06
CA PHE A 131 -19.78 -3.00 6.33
C PHE A 131 -18.99 -1.69 6.20
N VAL A 132 -18.77 -1.20 4.96
CA VAL A 132 -17.97 -0.01 4.70
C VAL A 132 -18.38 0.67 3.38
N LYS A 133 -18.11 1.97 3.25
CA LYS A 133 -18.16 2.70 1.99
C LYS A 133 -17.04 2.22 1.07
N GLU A 134 -17.35 1.51 0.00
CA GLU A 134 -16.38 0.91 -0.93
C GLU A 134 -15.49 1.95 -1.61
N THR A 135 -16.05 3.12 -1.93
CA THR A 135 -15.32 4.27 -2.50
C THR A 135 -14.69 5.17 -1.44
N GLY A 136 -14.71 4.77 -0.17
CA GLY A 136 -14.04 5.47 0.92
C GLY A 136 -12.52 5.52 0.75
N ASN A 137 -11.85 6.42 1.48
CA ASN A 137 -10.42 6.49 1.44
C ASN A 137 -9.75 5.21 1.98
N ARG A 138 -8.46 5.03 1.70
CA ARG A 138 -7.72 3.81 2.03
C ARG A 138 -7.73 3.47 3.52
N LYS A 139 -7.62 4.49 4.39
CA LYS A 139 -7.62 4.28 5.84
C LYS A 139 -8.97 3.77 6.32
N VAL A 140 -10.07 4.40 5.90
CA VAL A 140 -11.43 4.00 6.29
C VAL A 140 -11.71 2.55 5.87
N ARG A 141 -11.39 2.18 4.63
CA ARG A 141 -11.57 0.81 4.14
C ARG A 141 -10.70 -0.19 4.90
N ALA A 142 -9.41 0.12 5.08
CA ALA A 142 -8.47 -0.77 5.75
C ALA A 142 -8.84 -0.99 7.23
N ASP A 143 -9.15 0.08 7.95
CA ASP A 143 -9.55 0.00 9.35
C ASP A 143 -10.84 -0.82 9.52
N ALA A 144 -11.81 -0.68 8.60
CA ALA A 144 -13.03 -1.46 8.61
C ALA A 144 -12.77 -2.96 8.36
N ILE A 145 -11.88 -3.31 7.42
CA ILE A 145 -11.50 -4.72 7.18
C ILE A 145 -10.76 -5.30 8.41
N VAL A 146 -9.86 -4.53 9.01
CA VAL A 146 -9.17 -4.97 10.23
C VAL A 146 -10.14 -5.18 11.38
N ALA A 147 -11.17 -4.33 11.48
CA ALA A 147 -12.18 -4.40 12.55
C ALA A 147 -13.06 -5.66 12.48
N ILE A 148 -13.36 -6.19 11.29
CA ILE A 148 -14.08 -7.48 11.17
C ILE A 148 -13.20 -8.69 11.50
N GLY A 149 -11.86 -8.52 11.52
CA GLY A 149 -10.93 -9.53 12.03
C GLY A 149 -10.61 -10.70 11.08
N HIS A 150 -11.11 -10.68 9.84
CA HIS A 150 -10.88 -11.71 8.82
C HIS A 150 -11.01 -11.12 7.40
N PRO A 151 -10.55 -11.84 6.35
CA PRO A 151 -10.67 -11.35 4.98
C PRO A 151 -12.12 -11.06 4.59
N CYS A 152 -12.36 -9.86 4.03
CA CYS A 152 -13.62 -9.53 3.39
C CYS A 152 -13.64 -9.94 1.91
N LEU A 153 -14.75 -9.72 1.24
CA LEU A 153 -14.96 -10.03 -0.18
C LEU A 153 -15.46 -8.80 -0.92
N ILE A 154 -14.89 -8.52 -2.10
CA ILE A 154 -15.51 -7.66 -3.11
C ILE A 154 -15.88 -8.51 -4.31
N TYR A 155 -17.05 -8.25 -4.91
CA TYR A 155 -17.47 -8.93 -6.14
C TYR A 155 -18.25 -8.00 -7.06
N THR A 156 -18.27 -8.34 -8.34
CA THR A 156 -19.08 -7.68 -9.37
C THR A 156 -19.46 -8.67 -10.46
N SER A 157 -20.45 -8.36 -11.29
CA SER A 157 -20.80 -9.18 -12.45
C SER A 157 -19.71 -9.13 -13.51
N ALA A 158 -19.61 -10.19 -14.32
CA ALA A 158 -18.70 -10.21 -15.46
C ALA A 158 -19.01 -9.11 -16.49
N VAL A 159 -20.25 -8.64 -16.57
CA VAL A 159 -20.66 -7.51 -17.42
C VAL A 159 -19.93 -6.23 -16.99
N ASN A 160 -20.03 -5.86 -15.70
CA ASN A 160 -19.30 -4.72 -15.14
C ASN A 160 -17.79 -4.89 -15.25
N ALA A 161 -17.28 -6.09 -14.96
CA ALA A 161 -15.84 -6.36 -15.01
C ALA A 161 -15.27 -6.19 -16.44
N LYS A 162 -15.92 -6.74 -17.46
CA LYS A 162 -15.53 -6.57 -18.87
C LYS A 162 -15.64 -5.13 -19.34
N ALA A 163 -16.69 -4.44 -18.93
CA ALA A 163 -16.90 -3.06 -19.34
C ALA A 163 -15.92 -2.07 -18.69
N ASN A 164 -15.42 -2.34 -17.48
CA ASN A 164 -14.79 -1.33 -16.65
C ASN A 164 -13.43 -1.70 -16.04
N ILE A 165 -13.07 -2.98 -16.01
CA ILE A 165 -11.86 -3.47 -15.33
C ILE A 165 -10.91 -4.14 -16.32
N ILE A 166 -11.38 -5.22 -16.96
CA ILE A 166 -10.59 -6.07 -17.85
C ILE A 166 -10.35 -5.34 -19.17
N GLY A 167 -9.11 -5.38 -19.68
CA GLY A 167 -8.69 -4.64 -20.86
C GLY A 167 -8.52 -3.12 -20.63
N LYS A 168 -8.68 -2.64 -19.39
CA LYS A 168 -8.49 -1.24 -19.01
C LYS A 168 -7.40 -1.11 -17.94
N ASN A 169 -7.78 -1.19 -16.67
CA ASN A 169 -6.84 -1.10 -15.56
C ASN A 169 -6.12 -2.41 -15.28
N MET A 170 -6.69 -3.53 -15.72
CA MET A 170 -6.12 -4.86 -15.65
C MET A 170 -6.07 -5.45 -17.07
N THR A 171 -4.87 -5.72 -17.61
CA THR A 171 -4.75 -6.32 -18.94
C THR A 171 -5.34 -7.74 -18.97
N ASP A 172 -5.68 -8.22 -20.17
CA ASP A 172 -6.23 -9.57 -20.33
C ASP A 172 -5.25 -10.66 -19.82
N GLU A 173 -3.94 -10.48 -20.02
CA GLU A 173 -2.91 -11.38 -19.51
C GLU A 173 -2.88 -11.39 -17.98
N LEU A 174 -2.94 -10.21 -17.33
CA LEU A 174 -2.97 -10.11 -15.88
C LEU A 174 -4.26 -10.69 -15.29
N TYR A 175 -5.39 -10.50 -15.97
CA TYR A 175 -6.64 -11.12 -15.57
C TYR A 175 -6.59 -12.64 -15.68
N LYS A 176 -6.06 -13.17 -16.78
CA LYS A 176 -5.84 -14.62 -16.95
C LYS A 176 -4.94 -15.17 -15.84
N HIS A 177 -3.82 -14.49 -15.58
CA HIS A 177 -2.90 -14.86 -14.50
C HIS A 177 -3.59 -14.83 -13.11
N ALA A 178 -4.37 -13.79 -12.81
CA ALA A 178 -5.10 -13.66 -11.55
C ALA A 178 -6.13 -14.78 -11.35
N ARG A 179 -6.78 -15.24 -12.42
CA ARG A 179 -7.69 -16.38 -12.38
C ARG A 179 -6.98 -17.71 -12.17
N GLU A 180 -5.90 -17.95 -12.90
CA GLU A 180 -5.08 -19.16 -12.78
C GLU A 180 -4.46 -19.28 -11.38
N ALA A 181 -4.07 -18.16 -10.79
CA ALA A 181 -3.55 -18.09 -9.42
C ALA A 181 -4.65 -18.15 -8.33
N GLY A 182 -5.94 -18.13 -8.72
CA GLY A 182 -7.06 -18.15 -7.77
C GLY A 182 -7.31 -16.84 -7.02
N VAL A 183 -6.66 -15.75 -7.42
CA VAL A 183 -6.83 -14.40 -6.82
C VAL A 183 -8.18 -13.81 -7.22
N VAL A 184 -8.54 -13.90 -8.50
CA VAL A 184 -9.88 -13.57 -9.00
C VAL A 184 -10.64 -14.88 -9.26
N LYS A 185 -11.64 -15.14 -8.45
CA LYS A 185 -12.52 -16.31 -8.61
C LYS A 185 -13.77 -15.95 -9.40
N GLU A 186 -14.21 -16.87 -10.27
CA GLU A 186 -15.42 -16.71 -11.05
C GLU A 186 -16.47 -17.73 -10.59
N TYR A 187 -17.68 -17.25 -10.34
CA TYR A 187 -18.80 -18.03 -9.87
C TYR A 187 -19.99 -17.88 -10.84
N PRO A 188 -20.60 -18.97 -11.30
CA PRO A 188 -21.73 -18.90 -12.22
C PRO A 188 -22.96 -18.23 -11.60
N THR A 189 -23.13 -18.33 -10.30
CA THR A 189 -24.26 -17.74 -9.55
C THR A 189 -23.82 -17.24 -8.18
N LEU A 190 -24.62 -16.34 -7.56
CA LEU A 190 -24.43 -15.93 -6.15
C LEU A 190 -24.52 -17.11 -5.19
N LYS A 191 -25.37 -18.10 -5.51
CA LYS A 191 -25.50 -19.31 -4.67
C LYS A 191 -24.21 -20.14 -4.68
N ALA A 192 -23.59 -20.33 -5.86
CA ALA A 192 -22.31 -21.02 -5.96
C ALA A 192 -21.20 -20.29 -5.20
N MET A 193 -21.17 -18.95 -5.23
CA MET A 193 -20.25 -18.13 -4.45
C MET A 193 -20.49 -18.28 -2.94
N ALA A 194 -21.75 -18.24 -2.52
CA ALA A 194 -22.14 -18.41 -1.12
C ALA A 194 -21.74 -19.78 -0.57
N ASP A 195 -21.94 -20.85 -1.35
CA ASP A 195 -21.61 -22.21 -0.95
C ASP A 195 -20.09 -22.44 -0.82
N ASP A 196 -19.28 -21.96 -1.80
CA ASP A 196 -17.82 -22.08 -1.75
C ASP A 196 -17.21 -21.28 -0.59
N LEU A 197 -17.68 -20.06 -0.38
CA LEU A 197 -17.14 -19.14 0.62
C LEU A 197 -17.87 -19.21 1.98
N LYS A 198 -18.86 -20.09 2.12
CA LYS A 198 -19.68 -20.29 3.33
C LYS A 198 -20.38 -19.02 3.81
N ILE A 199 -20.90 -18.22 2.88
CA ILE A 199 -21.62 -17.00 3.15
C ILE A 199 -23.11 -17.32 3.36
N PRO A 200 -23.82 -16.73 4.33
CA PRO A 200 -25.26 -16.87 4.47
C PRO A 200 -25.99 -16.40 3.20
N PHE A 201 -26.50 -17.35 2.40
CA PHE A 201 -27.01 -17.06 1.06
C PHE A 201 -28.17 -16.05 1.05
N ASP A 202 -29.14 -16.21 1.93
CA ASP A 202 -30.31 -15.32 1.96
C ASP A 202 -29.90 -13.87 2.23
N GLN A 203 -28.92 -13.68 3.12
CA GLN A 203 -28.39 -12.35 3.39
C GLN A 203 -27.55 -11.82 2.22
N LEU A 204 -26.68 -12.65 1.62
CA LEU A 204 -25.91 -12.26 0.44
C LEU A 204 -26.84 -11.83 -0.69
N LYS A 205 -27.91 -12.60 -0.95
CA LYS A 205 -28.90 -12.29 -1.95
C LYS A 205 -29.57 -10.93 -1.65
N LYS A 206 -30.01 -10.74 -0.41
CA LYS A 206 -30.60 -9.46 0.02
C LYS A 206 -29.62 -8.29 -0.21
N THR A 207 -28.37 -8.44 0.21
CA THR A 207 -27.32 -7.41 0.02
C THR A 207 -27.11 -7.08 -1.46
N ASN A 208 -27.11 -8.11 -2.32
CA ASN A 208 -26.98 -7.90 -3.78
C ASN A 208 -28.21 -7.19 -4.35
N ASP A 209 -29.41 -7.59 -3.96
CA ASP A 209 -30.66 -6.98 -4.42
C ASP A 209 -30.75 -5.49 -3.99
N ASP A 210 -30.41 -5.21 -2.74
CA ASP A 210 -30.35 -3.84 -2.21
C ASP A 210 -29.33 -3.01 -3.00
N PHE A 211 -28.11 -3.51 -3.21
CA PHE A 211 -27.07 -2.81 -3.95
C PHE A 211 -27.47 -2.58 -5.43
N ASN A 212 -28.13 -3.57 -6.05
CA ASN A 212 -28.70 -3.41 -7.40
C ASN A 212 -29.75 -2.31 -7.47
N SER A 213 -30.57 -2.16 -6.44
CA SER A 213 -31.54 -1.07 -6.35
C SER A 213 -30.84 0.30 -6.26
N TYR A 214 -29.73 0.37 -5.50
CA TYR A 214 -28.90 1.59 -5.40
C TYR A 214 -28.23 1.93 -6.74
N MET A 215 -27.75 0.91 -7.48
CA MET A 215 -27.18 1.09 -8.81
C MET A 215 -28.23 1.67 -9.80
N LYS A 216 -29.48 1.16 -9.76
CA LYS A 216 -30.58 1.69 -10.58
C LYS A 216 -30.95 3.13 -10.19
N ALA A 217 -30.95 3.43 -8.89
CA ALA A 217 -31.25 4.75 -8.36
C ALA A 217 -30.08 5.74 -8.48
N LYS A 218 -28.87 5.28 -8.84
CA LYS A 218 -27.61 6.04 -8.80
C LYS A 218 -27.36 6.71 -7.44
N LYS A 219 -27.78 6.05 -6.38
CA LYS A 219 -27.68 6.56 -5.01
C LYS A 219 -27.59 5.41 -4.03
N ASP A 220 -26.57 5.42 -3.18
CA ASP A 220 -26.41 4.49 -2.06
C ASP A 220 -26.85 5.15 -0.75
N PRO A 221 -28.01 4.79 -0.19
CA PRO A 221 -28.50 5.37 1.06
C PRO A 221 -27.85 4.76 2.30
N GLU A 222 -27.13 3.63 2.17
CA GLU A 222 -26.57 2.87 3.29
C GLU A 222 -25.20 3.40 3.71
N PHE A 223 -24.29 3.61 2.75
CA PHE A 223 -22.92 4.06 2.99
C PHE A 223 -22.51 5.30 2.18
N ASP A 224 -23.43 5.88 1.41
CA ASP A 224 -23.14 7.00 0.52
C ASP A 224 -21.95 6.68 -0.42
N CYS A 225 -21.89 5.43 -0.92
CA CYS A 225 -20.90 5.00 -1.88
C CYS A 225 -21.18 5.63 -3.23
N MET A 226 -20.14 6.12 -3.91
CA MET A 226 -20.27 6.61 -5.27
C MET A 226 -20.56 5.44 -6.21
N ILE A 227 -21.67 5.55 -6.95
CA ILE A 227 -22.05 4.60 -8.00
C ILE A 227 -21.80 5.27 -9.34
N PHE A 228 -21.00 4.64 -10.18
CA PHE A 228 -20.67 5.21 -11.49
C PHE A 228 -21.86 5.15 -12.47
N ASP A 229 -21.95 6.13 -13.35
CA ASP A 229 -23.08 6.23 -14.30
C ASP A 229 -23.19 5.03 -15.24
N ASN A 230 -22.04 4.43 -15.60
CA ASN A 230 -21.95 3.25 -16.44
C ASN A 230 -22.05 1.92 -15.68
N ALA A 231 -22.28 1.95 -14.36
CA ALA A 231 -22.51 0.74 -13.57
C ALA A 231 -23.90 0.17 -13.90
N VAL A 232 -23.94 -1.13 -14.13
CA VAL A 232 -25.18 -1.89 -14.35
C VAL A 232 -25.44 -2.83 -13.18
N PRO A 233 -26.71 -3.13 -12.84
CA PRO A 233 -27.03 -4.05 -11.75
C PRO A 233 -26.37 -5.43 -11.92
N ASN A 234 -25.90 -5.99 -10.82
CA ASN A 234 -25.30 -7.32 -10.74
C ASN A 234 -26.41 -8.39 -10.56
N GLU A 235 -27.32 -8.51 -11.55
CA GLU A 235 -28.49 -9.40 -11.46
C GLU A 235 -28.15 -10.84 -11.83
N GLU A 236 -27.26 -11.03 -12.81
CA GLU A 236 -26.91 -12.33 -13.34
C GLU A 236 -25.39 -12.56 -13.33
N GLY A 237 -25.00 -13.82 -13.18
CA GLY A 237 -23.60 -14.24 -13.27
C GLY A 237 -23.05 -14.30 -14.70
N PRO A 238 -21.80 -14.70 -14.85
CA PRO A 238 -20.90 -15.05 -13.75
C PRO A 238 -20.50 -13.82 -12.92
N PHE A 239 -20.18 -14.08 -11.64
CA PHE A 239 -19.67 -13.08 -10.70
C PHE A 239 -18.18 -13.28 -10.52
N LEU A 240 -17.42 -12.17 -10.54
CA LEU A 240 -16.01 -12.15 -10.25
C LEU A 240 -15.79 -11.62 -8.84
N ALA A 241 -15.08 -12.38 -8.02
CA ALA A 241 -14.88 -12.09 -6.63
C ALA A 241 -13.41 -12.15 -6.22
N VAL A 242 -12.99 -11.24 -5.32
CA VAL A 242 -11.65 -11.18 -4.75
C VAL A 242 -11.75 -11.10 -3.23
N ARG A 243 -11.00 -11.94 -2.54
CA ARG A 243 -10.84 -11.86 -1.09
C ARG A 243 -9.82 -10.77 -0.75
N LEU A 244 -10.08 -9.99 0.30
CA LEU A 244 -9.26 -8.84 0.67
C LEU A 244 -8.80 -8.95 2.12
N TRP A 245 -7.49 -8.76 2.33
CA TRP A 245 -6.89 -8.56 3.63
C TRP A 245 -5.80 -7.50 3.52
N PRO A 246 -5.84 -6.43 4.36
CA PRO A 246 -4.89 -5.34 4.22
C PRO A 246 -3.45 -5.75 4.49
N ARG A 247 -2.52 -5.11 3.75
CA ARG A 247 -1.07 -5.20 3.97
C ARG A 247 -0.50 -3.83 4.24
N VAL A 248 0.59 -3.77 4.98
CA VAL A 248 1.33 -2.52 5.15
C VAL A 248 1.86 -2.06 3.80
N HIS A 249 1.51 -0.83 3.41
CA HIS A 249 1.75 -0.34 2.06
C HIS A 249 2.66 0.87 2.00
N HIS A 250 2.58 1.80 2.96
CA HIS A 250 3.38 3.02 2.95
C HIS A 250 3.53 3.56 4.37
N CYS A 251 4.72 4.02 4.71
CA CYS A 251 4.97 4.74 5.95
C CYS A 251 4.95 6.24 5.65
N MET A 252 3.97 6.99 6.19
CA MET A 252 3.94 8.45 6.04
C MET A 252 4.86 9.13 7.04
N GLY A 253 5.24 8.43 8.11
CA GLY A 253 6.24 8.86 9.08
C GLY A 253 7.66 8.54 8.61
N GLY A 254 8.60 9.34 9.06
CA GLY A 254 10.02 9.22 8.73
C GLY A 254 10.83 10.40 9.24
N LEU A 255 11.98 10.61 8.65
CA LEU A 255 12.88 11.73 8.98
C LEU A 255 12.19 13.06 8.70
N GLU A 256 12.27 13.98 9.65
CA GLU A 256 11.80 15.35 9.45
C GLU A 256 12.75 16.10 8.52
N ILE A 257 12.19 16.72 7.48
CA ILE A 257 12.92 17.54 6.52
C ILE A 257 12.31 18.94 6.41
N ASN A 258 13.14 19.90 6.02
CA ASN A 258 12.66 21.22 5.64
C ASN A 258 12.38 21.32 4.13
N ASN A 259 11.95 22.50 3.66
CA ASN A 259 11.67 22.77 2.25
C ASN A 259 12.90 22.72 1.31
N LYS A 260 14.10 22.56 1.87
CA LYS A 260 15.35 22.35 1.13
C LYS A 260 15.77 20.87 1.12
N ALA A 261 14.92 19.98 1.65
CA ALA A 261 15.19 18.56 1.85
C ALA A 261 16.38 18.27 2.79
N GLU A 262 16.75 19.23 3.65
CA GLU A 262 17.73 19.02 4.70
C GLU A 262 17.07 18.29 5.88
N VAL A 263 17.69 17.24 6.40
CA VAL A 263 17.22 16.51 7.58
C VAL A 263 17.39 17.37 8.82
N LEU A 264 16.32 17.49 9.61
CA LEU A 264 16.35 18.26 10.85
C LEU A 264 16.78 17.39 12.04
N SER A 265 17.51 18.02 12.95
CA SER A 265 17.85 17.42 14.25
C SER A 265 16.67 17.53 15.23
N CYS A 266 16.74 16.81 16.36
CA CYS A 266 15.80 16.97 17.48
C CYS A 266 15.73 18.39 18.07
N ARG A 267 16.62 19.30 17.65
CA ARG A 267 16.60 20.73 18.03
C ARG A 267 15.93 21.61 16.96
N GLY A 268 15.44 20.98 15.86
CA GLY A 268 14.85 21.70 14.72
C GLY A 268 15.87 22.36 13.78
N GLU A 269 17.15 22.08 13.94
CA GLU A 269 18.22 22.64 13.11
C GLU A 269 18.63 21.64 12.01
N PRO A 270 18.98 22.11 10.79
CA PRO A 270 19.47 21.22 9.75
C PRO A 270 20.77 20.51 10.15
N ILE A 271 20.82 19.20 9.96
CA ILE A 271 22.05 18.41 10.06
C ILE A 271 22.86 18.67 8.80
N LYS A 272 23.98 19.38 8.93
CA LYS A 272 24.80 19.82 7.78
C LYS A 272 25.22 18.66 6.89
N GLY A 273 24.92 18.77 5.60
CA GLY A 273 25.28 17.78 4.59
C GLY A 273 24.44 16.49 4.64
N LEU A 274 23.32 16.46 5.40
CA LEU A 274 22.39 15.34 5.39
C LEU A 274 21.05 15.75 4.78
N TYR A 275 20.63 15.02 3.76
CA TYR A 275 19.40 15.25 3.00
C TYR A 275 18.57 13.98 2.96
N ALA A 276 17.25 14.11 2.78
CA ALA A 276 16.38 12.96 2.59
C ALA A 276 15.25 13.27 1.60
N ALA A 277 14.77 12.24 0.90
CA ALA A 277 13.68 12.35 -0.08
C ALA A 277 12.89 11.04 -0.20
N GLY A 278 11.59 11.14 -0.45
CA GLY A 278 10.69 9.99 -0.61
C GLY A 278 10.29 9.36 0.71
N GLU A 279 9.86 8.10 0.72
CA GLU A 279 9.24 7.43 1.86
C GLU A 279 10.10 7.33 3.14
N VAL A 280 11.39 7.63 3.06
CA VAL A 280 12.27 7.76 4.24
C VAL A 280 11.95 9.01 5.06
N THR A 281 11.21 9.98 4.47
CA THR A 281 10.84 11.26 5.10
C THR A 281 9.43 11.22 5.68
N GLY A 282 9.18 11.96 6.76
CA GLY A 282 7.87 12.19 7.34
C GLY A 282 7.33 13.59 7.02
N GLY A 283 6.03 13.79 7.25
CA GLY A 283 5.39 15.11 7.18
C GLY A 283 4.87 15.54 5.81
N VAL A 284 5.13 14.80 4.74
CA VAL A 284 4.76 15.19 3.37
C VAL A 284 3.30 14.85 3.03
N HIS A 285 2.82 13.69 3.48
CA HIS A 285 1.56 13.12 2.98
C HIS A 285 0.38 13.25 3.93
N GLY A 286 0.59 13.68 5.16
CA GLY A 286 -0.43 13.63 6.20
C GLY A 286 -0.82 12.19 6.57
N MET A 287 -1.99 12.01 7.20
CA MET A 287 -2.44 10.72 7.74
C MET A 287 -2.81 9.69 6.65
N VAL A 288 -3.16 10.15 5.45
CA VAL A 288 -3.60 9.27 4.34
C VAL A 288 -2.95 9.72 3.04
N ARG A 289 -1.95 8.97 2.58
CA ARG A 289 -1.30 9.23 1.30
C ARG A 289 -2.22 8.92 0.13
N LEU A 290 -2.38 9.87 -0.78
CA LEU A 290 -3.09 9.67 -2.04
C LEU A 290 -2.27 8.79 -3.00
N GLY A 291 -2.96 8.04 -3.86
CA GLY A 291 -2.33 7.21 -4.89
C GLY A 291 -1.42 8.05 -5.78
N THR A 292 -0.27 7.48 -6.21
CA THR A 292 0.75 8.08 -7.08
C THR A 292 1.48 9.32 -6.53
N VAL A 293 0.95 10.06 -5.56
CA VAL A 293 1.60 11.28 -5.01
C VAL A 293 2.99 11.00 -4.42
N ALA A 294 3.27 9.77 -3.95
CA ALA A 294 4.61 9.38 -3.54
C ALA A 294 5.67 9.52 -4.65
N VAL A 295 5.30 9.34 -5.93
CA VAL A 295 6.22 9.55 -7.06
C VAL A 295 6.58 11.04 -7.19
N ALA A 296 5.58 11.92 -7.04
CA ALA A 296 5.81 13.37 -7.05
C ALA A 296 6.71 13.80 -5.89
N ASP A 297 6.49 13.26 -4.69
CA ASP A 297 7.34 13.47 -3.52
C ASP A 297 8.80 13.10 -3.81
N CYS A 298 9.05 11.87 -4.26
CA CYS A 298 10.40 11.41 -4.62
C CYS A 298 11.09 12.34 -5.64
N MET A 299 10.35 12.76 -6.68
CA MET A 299 10.89 13.62 -7.73
C MET A 299 11.17 15.05 -7.24
N ILE A 300 10.24 15.63 -6.49
CA ILE A 300 10.37 17.02 -6.00
C ILE A 300 11.50 17.10 -4.98
N PHE A 301 11.44 16.31 -3.91
CA PHE A 301 12.43 16.38 -2.84
C PHE A 301 13.78 15.81 -3.25
N GLY A 302 13.83 14.79 -4.13
CA GLY A 302 15.08 14.32 -4.70
C GLY A 302 15.82 15.39 -5.53
N ARG A 303 15.10 16.14 -6.36
CA ARG A 303 15.66 17.28 -7.10
C ARG A 303 16.06 18.44 -6.19
N THR A 304 15.24 18.70 -5.17
CA THR A 304 15.51 19.74 -4.17
C THR A 304 16.77 19.41 -3.39
N ALA A 305 16.89 18.18 -2.87
CA ALA A 305 18.09 17.71 -2.17
C ALA A 305 19.36 17.85 -3.01
N ALA A 306 19.30 17.44 -4.28
CA ALA A 306 20.44 17.55 -5.20
C ALA A 306 20.86 19.02 -5.40
N ARG A 307 19.92 19.95 -5.61
CA ARG A 307 20.21 21.38 -5.74
C ARG A 307 20.81 21.97 -4.47
N THR A 308 20.25 21.62 -3.30
CA THR A 308 20.75 22.08 -2.01
C THR A 308 22.16 21.56 -1.74
N ALA A 309 22.40 20.27 -2.00
CA ALA A 309 23.72 19.65 -1.86
C ALA A 309 24.78 20.28 -2.78
N LEU A 310 24.42 20.58 -4.04
CA LEU A 310 25.34 21.26 -4.97
C LEU A 310 25.71 22.68 -4.51
N ALA A 311 24.77 23.41 -3.91
CA ALA A 311 25.00 24.74 -3.38
C ALA A 311 25.79 24.72 -2.05
N PHE A 312 25.86 23.57 -1.39
CA PHE A 312 26.59 23.43 -0.13
C PHE A 312 28.10 23.58 -0.32
N LYS A 313 28.72 24.51 0.41
CA LYS A 313 30.14 24.83 0.27
C LYS A 313 31.10 23.83 0.93
N GLY A 314 30.53 22.78 1.54
CA GLY A 314 31.29 21.72 2.24
C GLY A 314 31.48 22.02 3.74
N CYS A 315 31.96 20.99 4.47
CA CYS A 315 32.39 21.10 5.86
C CYS A 315 33.90 21.26 5.93
#